data_5115ca5da3a2853c23f24a793fded99b
#
_entry.id   5115ca5da3a2853c23f24a793fded99b
#
_cell.length_a   1.000
_cell.length_b   1.000
_cell.length_c   1.000
_cell.angle_alpha   90.00
_cell.angle_beta   90.00
_cell.angle_gamma   90.00
#
_symmetry.space_group_name_H-M   'P 1'
#
loop_
_entity.id
_entity.type
_entity.pdbx_description
1 polymer ?
#
loop_
_entity_poly.entity_id
_entity_poly.type
_entity_poly.pdbx_seq_one_letter_code
_entity_poly.pdbx_strand_id
1 'polypeptide(L)'
;MKEKCLEFCKNQVIKNAIMESVELLDNQQYDDIKGVMDTAMRAGVERDIGHEYITGFEERMTEQARDTLPTKWDSINELMDGGLAGGELGVIVAPAGIGKSWTLQALGAEAVKKGKTVIHYTLELNAEYVGLRYDTIVSGQPTGNLQYYKEEVLKAIGKLKGDLIIKYYPTRTASVNTITAHLQQCELQGIKPDLVIVDYADIMKSTEHFNEKRHQIGHIYEELRGMAGEFEIPVWTASQANRSSLEEDVIGADKVSEDYSKVMTADFVMSMSRKVEDKIANTGRFHVIKNRFGPDGITFPATINTNTGYIMIYESTTVGGKEVQGKMNNADEYIRKTLAQKKKDFDSEGFE
;
A
#
# COMPACT_ATOMS: atom_id res chain seq x y z
N MET A 1 -21.19 -33.67 -19.38
CA MET A 1 -20.88 -34.94 -18.66
C MET A 1 -19.65 -34.76 -17.72
N LYS A 2 -18.58 -34.10 -18.14
CA LYS A 2 -17.38 -33.84 -17.29
C LYS A 2 -17.70 -33.01 -16.03
N GLU A 3 -18.49 -31.92 -16.12
CA GLU A 3 -18.85 -31.08 -14.96
C GLU A 3 -19.61 -31.84 -13.88
N LYS A 4 -20.61 -32.64 -14.26
CA LYS A 4 -21.38 -33.45 -13.29
C LYS A 4 -20.55 -34.52 -12.60
N CYS A 5 -19.54 -35.07 -13.29
CA CYS A 5 -18.62 -36.02 -12.71
C CYS A 5 -17.67 -35.33 -11.70
N LEU A 6 -17.27 -34.10 -12.02
CA LEU A 6 -16.43 -33.24 -11.18
C LEU A 6 -17.14 -32.83 -9.89
N GLU A 7 -18.38 -32.37 -10.04
CA GLU A 7 -19.25 -32.00 -8.91
C GLU A 7 -19.52 -33.21 -7.99
N PHE A 8 -19.71 -34.39 -8.58
CA PHE A 8 -19.86 -35.64 -7.82
C PHE A 8 -18.56 -35.98 -7.03
N CYS A 9 -17.39 -35.92 -7.68
CA CYS A 9 -16.10 -36.14 -7.01
C CYS A 9 -15.85 -35.13 -5.88
N LYS A 10 -16.14 -33.86 -6.12
CA LYS A 10 -16.00 -32.80 -5.11
C LYS A 10 -16.91 -33.05 -3.91
N ASN A 11 -18.17 -33.38 -4.16
CA ASN A 11 -19.13 -33.73 -3.11
C ASN A 11 -18.66 -34.96 -2.29
N GLN A 12 -18.05 -35.95 -2.95
CA GLN A 12 -17.57 -37.14 -2.28
C GLN A 12 -16.35 -36.85 -1.40
N VAL A 13 -15.41 -36.02 -1.87
CA VAL A 13 -14.23 -35.60 -1.08
C VAL A 13 -14.65 -34.78 0.13
N ILE A 14 -15.56 -33.81 -0.03
CA ILE A 14 -16.09 -33.01 1.08
C ILE A 14 -16.84 -33.92 2.09
N LYS A 15 -17.64 -34.87 1.61
CA LYS A 15 -18.34 -35.81 2.49
C LYS A 15 -17.37 -36.64 3.33
N ASN A 16 -16.29 -37.16 2.73
CA ASN A 16 -15.27 -37.93 3.45
C ASN A 16 -14.55 -37.02 4.47
N ALA A 17 -14.20 -35.78 4.12
CA ALA A 17 -13.57 -34.84 5.04
C ALA A 17 -14.46 -34.47 6.23
N ILE A 18 -15.79 -34.35 6.01
CA ILE A 18 -16.74 -34.14 7.10
C ILE A 18 -16.77 -35.37 8.04
N MET A 19 -16.78 -36.57 7.49
CA MET A 19 -16.75 -37.81 8.31
C MET A 19 -15.46 -37.91 9.14
N GLU A 20 -14.32 -37.65 8.52
CA GLU A 20 -13.03 -37.61 9.20
C GLU A 20 -12.95 -36.49 10.27
N SER A 21 -13.53 -35.33 9.99
CA SER A 21 -13.64 -34.22 10.96
C SER A 21 -14.48 -34.59 12.18
N VAL A 22 -15.49 -35.45 12.05
CA VAL A 22 -16.28 -35.94 13.18
C VAL A 22 -15.41 -36.86 14.08
N GLU A 23 -14.61 -37.76 13.51
CA GLU A 23 -13.68 -38.60 14.28
C GLU A 23 -12.61 -37.75 14.99
N LEU A 24 -12.08 -36.71 14.33
CA LEU A 24 -11.12 -35.78 14.94
C LEU A 24 -11.77 -34.94 16.06
N LEU A 25 -13.04 -34.59 15.92
CA LEU A 25 -13.81 -33.88 16.95
C LEU A 25 -13.97 -34.77 18.21
N ASP A 26 -14.34 -36.03 18.03
CA ASP A 26 -14.46 -37.00 19.14
C ASP A 26 -13.13 -37.20 19.87
N ASN A 27 -12.02 -37.12 19.16
CA ASN A 27 -10.68 -37.21 19.70
C ASN A 27 -10.10 -35.86 20.21
N GLN A 28 -10.88 -34.76 20.19
CA GLN A 28 -10.49 -33.39 20.60
C GLN A 28 -9.28 -32.81 19.81
N GLN A 29 -9.08 -33.25 18.57
CA GLN A 29 -8.00 -32.81 17.67
C GLN A 29 -8.49 -31.66 16.78
N TYR A 30 -8.82 -30.53 17.40
CA TYR A 30 -9.47 -29.40 16.72
C TYR A 30 -8.63 -28.73 15.63
N ASP A 31 -7.31 -28.71 15.83
CA ASP A 31 -6.38 -28.08 14.87
C ASP A 31 -6.28 -28.86 13.55
N ASP A 32 -6.45 -30.19 13.61
CA ASP A 32 -6.39 -31.07 12.44
C ASP A 32 -7.66 -30.98 11.58
N ILE A 33 -8.82 -30.67 12.18
CA ILE A 33 -10.10 -30.51 11.48
C ILE A 33 -10.00 -29.45 10.39
N LYS A 34 -9.37 -28.29 10.70
CA LYS A 34 -9.17 -27.22 9.72
C LYS A 34 -8.36 -27.70 8.52
N GLY A 35 -7.27 -28.43 8.76
CA GLY A 35 -6.40 -28.98 7.70
C GLY A 35 -7.11 -29.96 6.77
N VAL A 36 -7.94 -30.84 7.33
CA VAL A 36 -8.73 -31.82 6.57
C VAL A 36 -9.80 -31.12 5.71
N MET A 37 -10.51 -30.14 6.28
CA MET A 37 -11.53 -29.37 5.55
C MET A 37 -10.91 -28.48 4.46
N ASP A 38 -9.82 -27.78 4.74
CA ASP A 38 -9.11 -26.96 3.76
C ASP A 38 -8.61 -27.82 2.59
N THR A 39 -8.06 -28.99 2.86
CA THR A 39 -7.61 -29.93 1.84
C THR A 39 -8.79 -30.44 0.98
N ALA A 40 -9.92 -30.74 1.59
CA ALA A 40 -11.12 -31.18 0.87
C ALA A 40 -11.73 -30.08 0.00
N MET A 41 -11.72 -28.85 0.47
CA MET A 41 -12.19 -27.70 -0.29
C MET A 41 -11.27 -27.41 -1.49
N ARG A 42 -9.97 -27.59 -1.33
CA ARG A 42 -8.97 -27.44 -2.42
C ARG A 42 -9.02 -28.58 -3.44
N ALA A 43 -9.28 -29.79 -3.04
CA ALA A 43 -9.30 -30.98 -3.93
C ALA A 43 -10.32 -30.89 -5.09
N GLY A 44 -11.23 -29.92 -5.05
CA GLY A 44 -12.17 -29.65 -6.16
C GLY A 44 -11.79 -28.45 -7.02
N VAL A 45 -10.71 -27.72 -6.67
CA VAL A 45 -10.33 -26.45 -7.30
C VAL A 45 -9.04 -26.60 -8.12
N GLU A 46 -8.12 -27.50 -7.73
CA GLU A 46 -6.86 -27.70 -8.46
C GLU A 46 -7.03 -28.60 -9.70
N ARG A 47 -7.65 -28.06 -10.73
CA ARG A 47 -7.45 -28.52 -12.11
C ARG A 47 -6.96 -27.43 -13.03
N ASP A 48 -6.43 -26.37 -12.48
CA ASP A 48 -5.66 -25.43 -13.28
C ASP A 48 -4.31 -26.09 -13.60
N ILE A 49 -4.22 -26.66 -14.78
CA ILE A 49 -2.97 -27.22 -15.33
C ILE A 49 -2.03 -26.08 -15.78
N GLY A 50 -2.42 -24.83 -15.52
CA GLY A 50 -1.73 -23.64 -16.00
C GLY A 50 -2.22 -23.16 -17.37
N HIS A 51 -1.71 -22.01 -17.79
CA HIS A 51 -2.08 -21.39 -19.06
C HIS A 51 -1.44 -22.14 -20.25
N GLU A 52 -2.28 -22.70 -21.12
CA GLU A 52 -1.80 -23.33 -22.35
C GLU A 52 -1.32 -22.28 -23.37
N TYR A 53 -0.01 -22.19 -23.56
CA TYR A 53 0.61 -21.13 -24.33
C TYR A 53 0.11 -21.03 -25.78
N ILE A 54 -0.11 -22.16 -26.47
CA ILE A 54 -0.49 -22.19 -27.88
C ILE A 54 -2.00 -21.93 -28.03
N THR A 55 -2.83 -22.64 -27.28
CA THR A 55 -4.30 -22.56 -27.41
C THR A 55 -4.89 -21.30 -26.80
N GLY A 56 -4.26 -20.74 -25.74
CA GLY A 56 -4.66 -19.52 -25.06
C GLY A 56 -4.18 -18.22 -25.72
N PHE A 57 -3.75 -18.25 -27.01
CA PHE A 57 -3.24 -17.05 -27.69
C PHE A 57 -4.30 -15.94 -27.83
N GLU A 58 -5.51 -16.28 -28.26
CA GLU A 58 -6.59 -15.31 -28.47
C GLU A 58 -7.02 -14.68 -27.13
N GLU A 59 -7.08 -15.44 -26.04
CA GLU A 59 -7.37 -14.94 -24.70
C GLU A 59 -6.33 -13.89 -24.27
N ARG A 60 -5.04 -14.18 -24.45
CA ARG A 60 -3.97 -13.23 -24.11
C ARG A 60 -3.99 -11.95 -24.93
N MET A 61 -4.55 -11.98 -26.13
CA MET A 61 -4.63 -10.79 -26.99
C MET A 61 -5.89 -9.98 -26.76
N THR A 62 -6.95 -10.59 -26.23
CA THR A 62 -8.25 -9.95 -25.95
C THR A 62 -8.39 -9.48 -24.52
N GLU A 63 -7.84 -10.20 -23.55
CA GLU A 63 -7.82 -9.80 -22.14
C GLU A 63 -6.64 -8.86 -21.87
N GLN A 64 -6.89 -7.78 -21.13
CA GLN A 64 -5.80 -7.01 -20.54
C GLN A 64 -5.04 -7.95 -19.60
N ALA A 65 -3.78 -8.22 -19.90
CA ALA A 65 -2.94 -9.13 -19.12
C ALA A 65 -2.79 -8.71 -17.65
N ARG A 66 -3.15 -7.46 -17.32
CA ARG A 66 -3.16 -6.90 -15.98
C ARG A 66 -4.37 -5.98 -15.81
N ASP A 67 -5.29 -6.32 -14.87
CA ASP A 67 -6.32 -5.40 -14.36
C ASP A 67 -5.70 -4.54 -13.26
N THR A 68 -5.30 -3.33 -13.60
CA THR A 68 -4.50 -2.47 -12.73
C THR A 68 -5.32 -1.44 -11.97
N LEU A 69 -4.94 -1.18 -10.73
CA LEU A 69 -5.43 -0.07 -9.93
C LEU A 69 -4.48 1.13 -10.04
N PRO A 70 -4.86 2.18 -10.78
CA PRO A 70 -4.00 3.33 -10.97
C PRO A 70 -3.83 4.15 -9.70
N THR A 71 -2.63 4.69 -9.51
CA THR A 71 -2.32 5.65 -8.46
C THR A 71 -2.95 7.02 -8.77
N LYS A 72 -2.67 8.01 -7.92
CA LYS A 72 -3.05 9.42 -8.14
C LYS A 72 -2.19 10.13 -9.20
N TRP A 73 -1.02 9.58 -9.55
CA TRP A 73 0.02 10.25 -10.33
C TRP A 73 0.17 9.59 -11.71
N ASP A 74 -0.20 10.33 -12.76
CA ASP A 74 -0.19 9.80 -14.13
C ASP A 74 1.20 9.35 -14.56
N SER A 75 2.25 10.13 -14.24
CA SER A 75 3.64 9.77 -14.54
C SER A 75 4.09 8.44 -13.90
N ILE A 76 3.55 8.11 -12.73
CA ILE A 76 3.83 6.82 -12.07
C ILE A 76 2.99 5.72 -12.70
N ASN A 77 1.74 6.01 -13.07
CA ASN A 77 0.87 5.04 -13.75
C ASN A 77 1.43 4.65 -15.12
N GLU A 78 1.97 5.60 -15.88
CA GLU A 78 2.63 5.33 -17.16
C GLU A 78 3.84 4.38 -17.00
N LEU A 79 4.66 4.60 -15.97
CA LEU A 79 5.80 3.71 -15.68
C LEU A 79 5.38 2.31 -15.24
N MET A 80 4.25 2.20 -14.55
CA MET A 80 3.72 0.95 -14.03
C MET A 80 2.77 0.23 -15.00
N ASP A 81 2.64 0.73 -16.22
CA ASP A 81 1.66 0.21 -17.18
C ASP A 81 0.25 0.15 -16.57
N GLY A 82 -0.18 1.30 -16.00
CA GLY A 82 -1.50 1.51 -15.42
C GLY A 82 -1.60 1.49 -13.90
N GLY A 83 -0.65 0.91 -13.17
CA GLY A 83 -0.66 0.80 -11.71
C GLY A 83 -0.31 -0.59 -11.20
N LEU A 84 -0.68 -0.93 -9.97
CA LEU A 84 -0.56 -2.30 -9.45
C LEU A 84 -1.80 -3.12 -9.80
N ALA A 85 -1.58 -4.35 -10.23
CA ALA A 85 -2.62 -5.36 -10.41
C ALA A 85 -2.75 -6.29 -9.19
N GLY A 86 -3.74 -7.17 -9.21
CA GLY A 86 -3.89 -8.22 -8.22
C GLY A 86 -2.62 -9.10 -8.14
N GLY A 87 -2.19 -9.44 -6.93
CA GLY A 87 -0.99 -10.23 -6.69
C GLY A 87 0.33 -9.45 -6.69
N GLU A 88 0.29 -8.12 -6.85
CA GLU A 88 1.49 -7.30 -6.92
C GLU A 88 1.72 -6.48 -5.64
N LEU A 89 3.00 -6.30 -5.29
CA LEU A 89 3.44 -5.58 -4.10
C LEU A 89 4.20 -4.30 -4.47
N GLY A 90 3.68 -3.15 -4.03
CA GLY A 90 4.33 -1.85 -4.10
C GLY A 90 4.93 -1.41 -2.76
N VAL A 91 6.11 -0.81 -2.79
CA VAL A 91 6.81 -0.37 -1.58
C VAL A 91 7.27 1.08 -1.69
N ILE A 92 6.93 1.89 -0.67
CA ILE A 92 7.41 3.25 -0.50
C ILE A 92 8.57 3.26 0.50
N VAL A 93 9.76 3.65 0.05
CA VAL A 93 10.96 3.72 0.91
C VAL A 93 11.24 5.17 1.29
N ALA A 94 11.35 5.48 2.57
CA ALA A 94 11.80 6.80 3.03
C ALA A 94 12.31 6.76 4.47
N PRO A 95 13.17 7.72 4.89
CA PRO A 95 13.52 7.92 6.29
C PRO A 95 12.29 8.26 7.16
N ALA A 96 12.46 8.21 8.46
CA ALA A 96 11.40 8.61 9.40
C ALA A 96 11.02 10.10 9.22
N GLY A 97 9.73 10.42 9.33
CA GLY A 97 9.23 11.80 9.29
C GLY A 97 9.23 12.47 7.91
N ILE A 98 9.46 11.72 6.81
CA ILE A 98 9.46 12.26 5.43
C ILE A 98 8.06 12.28 4.82
N GLY A 99 7.17 11.35 5.22
CA GLY A 99 5.78 11.32 4.75
C GLY A 99 5.33 10.00 4.14
N LYS A 100 5.97 8.86 4.47
CA LYS A 100 5.57 7.51 4.00
C LYS A 100 4.08 7.23 4.17
N SER A 101 3.59 7.36 5.41
CA SER A 101 2.18 7.13 5.73
C SER A 101 1.24 8.04 4.96
N TRP A 102 1.61 9.32 4.76
CA TRP A 102 0.83 10.25 3.93
C TRP A 102 0.76 9.82 2.48
N THR A 103 1.85 9.25 1.95
CA THR A 103 1.89 8.70 0.58
C THR A 103 0.99 7.48 0.46
N LEU A 104 1.06 6.54 1.40
CA LEU A 104 0.16 5.38 1.44
C LEU A 104 -1.31 5.79 1.56
N GLN A 105 -1.62 6.77 2.43
CA GLN A 105 -2.97 7.30 2.58
C GLN A 105 -3.46 8.04 1.34
N ALA A 106 -2.57 8.73 0.61
CA ALA A 106 -2.92 9.37 -0.66
C ALA A 106 -3.29 8.33 -1.74
N LEU A 107 -2.59 7.19 -1.79
CA LEU A 107 -2.95 6.05 -2.66
C LEU A 107 -4.33 5.49 -2.30
N GLY A 108 -4.58 5.23 -1.01
CA GLY A 108 -5.87 4.74 -0.53
C GLY A 108 -7.01 5.71 -0.79
N ALA A 109 -6.81 7.00 -0.52
CA ALA A 109 -7.82 8.03 -0.77
C ALA A 109 -8.19 8.14 -2.25
N GLU A 110 -7.21 8.00 -3.16
CA GLU A 110 -7.47 7.98 -4.60
C GLU A 110 -8.29 6.76 -5.03
N ALA A 111 -7.96 5.57 -4.51
CA ALA A 111 -8.72 4.36 -4.77
C ALA A 111 -10.18 4.49 -4.31
N VAL A 112 -10.41 5.01 -3.10
CA VAL A 112 -11.77 5.24 -2.57
C VAL A 112 -12.54 6.26 -3.42
N LYS A 113 -11.90 7.33 -3.87
CA LYS A 113 -12.52 8.30 -4.81
C LYS A 113 -12.95 7.66 -6.12
N LYS A 114 -12.20 6.66 -6.59
CA LYS A 114 -12.50 5.88 -7.81
C LYS A 114 -13.57 4.79 -7.59
N GLY A 115 -14.13 4.68 -6.40
CA GLY A 115 -15.18 3.69 -6.09
C GLY A 115 -14.67 2.34 -5.64
N LYS A 116 -13.41 2.26 -5.22
CA LYS A 116 -12.75 1.03 -4.77
C LYS A 116 -12.87 0.85 -3.26
N THR A 117 -12.94 -0.40 -2.82
CA THR A 117 -12.90 -0.76 -1.39
C THR A 117 -11.45 -0.92 -0.94
N VAL A 118 -11.04 -0.14 0.06
CA VAL A 118 -9.68 -0.14 0.60
C VAL A 118 -9.67 -0.63 2.04
N ILE A 119 -8.78 -1.57 2.36
CA ILE A 119 -8.47 -1.92 3.75
C ILE A 119 -7.08 -1.41 4.09
N HIS A 120 -7.01 -0.48 5.06
CA HIS A 120 -5.76 0.10 5.55
C HIS A 120 -5.43 -0.47 6.93
N TYR A 121 -4.42 -1.32 6.99
CA TYR A 121 -3.84 -1.81 8.24
C TYR A 121 -2.79 -0.83 8.73
N THR A 122 -2.98 -0.27 9.90
CA THR A 122 -2.00 0.60 10.57
C THR A 122 -1.41 -0.11 11.77
N LEU A 123 -0.08 -0.08 11.89
CA LEU A 123 0.68 -0.71 12.97
C LEU A 123 1.41 0.31 13.86
N GLU A 124 1.37 1.59 13.50
CA GLU A 124 2.05 2.67 14.22
C GLU A 124 1.06 3.66 14.85
N LEU A 125 0.04 4.07 14.10
CA LEU A 125 -0.97 5.04 14.52
C LEU A 125 -2.31 4.37 14.79
N ASN A 126 -3.10 4.90 15.74
CA ASN A 126 -4.46 4.40 15.94
C ASN A 126 -5.37 4.69 14.72
N ALA A 127 -6.47 3.95 14.62
CA ALA A 127 -7.36 4.02 13.46
C ALA A 127 -8.02 5.39 13.31
N GLU A 128 -8.39 6.03 14.41
CA GLU A 128 -9.03 7.35 14.43
C GLU A 128 -8.09 8.42 13.88
N TYR A 129 -6.80 8.39 14.28
CA TYR A 129 -5.83 9.36 13.79
C TYR A 129 -5.50 9.16 12.30
N VAL A 130 -5.46 7.91 11.84
CA VAL A 130 -5.37 7.59 10.40
C VAL A 130 -6.61 8.10 9.67
N GLY A 131 -7.81 7.95 10.26
CA GLY A 131 -9.06 8.51 9.74
C GLY A 131 -8.99 10.02 9.55
N LEU A 132 -8.54 10.78 10.58
CA LEU A 132 -8.36 12.23 10.49
C LEU A 132 -7.40 12.65 9.35
N ARG A 133 -6.39 11.85 9.06
CA ARG A 133 -5.50 12.11 7.91
C ARG A 133 -6.18 11.87 6.57
N TYR A 134 -7.03 10.83 6.47
CA TYR A 134 -7.88 10.65 5.30
C TYR A 134 -8.85 11.81 5.12
N ASP A 135 -9.46 12.29 6.20
CA ASP A 135 -10.33 13.48 6.18
C ASP A 135 -9.58 14.70 5.65
N THR A 136 -8.33 14.90 6.11
CA THR A 136 -7.42 15.94 5.62
C THR A 136 -7.18 15.83 4.10
N ILE A 137 -6.84 14.63 3.61
CA ILE A 137 -6.54 14.39 2.18
C ILE A 137 -7.79 14.60 1.31
N VAL A 138 -8.94 14.14 1.78
CA VAL A 138 -10.20 14.17 1.01
C VAL A 138 -10.79 15.57 0.99
N SER A 139 -10.75 16.30 2.11
CA SER A 139 -11.31 17.65 2.23
C SER A 139 -10.33 18.75 1.83
N GLY A 140 -9.01 18.50 1.88
CA GLY A 140 -7.96 19.50 1.71
C GLY A 140 -7.77 20.41 2.92
N GLN A 141 -8.52 20.20 4.01
CA GLN A 141 -8.41 21.00 5.24
C GLN A 141 -7.25 20.52 6.10
N PRO A 142 -6.50 21.43 6.76
CA PRO A 142 -5.39 21.05 7.63
C PRO A 142 -5.85 20.17 8.81
N THR A 143 -5.08 19.13 9.13
CA THR A 143 -5.41 18.17 10.20
C THR A 143 -5.71 18.85 11.54
N GLY A 144 -4.94 19.88 11.91
CA GLY A 144 -5.15 20.62 13.17
C GLY A 144 -6.44 21.44 13.25
N ASN A 145 -7.07 21.70 12.11
CA ASN A 145 -8.23 22.57 11.99
C ASN A 145 -9.51 21.84 11.59
N LEU A 146 -9.48 20.52 11.38
CA LEU A 146 -10.63 19.72 10.90
C LEU A 146 -11.90 19.95 11.72
N GLN A 147 -11.78 20.17 13.02
CA GLN A 147 -12.91 20.45 13.92
C GLN A 147 -13.70 21.72 13.55
N TYR A 148 -13.07 22.69 12.90
CA TYR A 148 -13.70 23.92 12.45
C TYR A 148 -14.36 23.80 11.08
N TYR A 149 -14.06 22.72 10.33
CA TYR A 149 -14.51 22.48 8.96
C TYR A 149 -15.33 21.19 8.82
N LYS A 150 -16.09 20.83 9.87
CA LYS A 150 -16.85 19.58 9.92
C LYS A 150 -17.81 19.41 8.74
N GLU A 151 -18.50 20.47 8.34
CA GLU A 151 -19.48 20.42 7.25
C GLU A 151 -18.79 20.16 5.90
N GLU A 152 -17.67 20.83 5.66
CA GLU A 152 -16.85 20.65 4.47
C GLU A 152 -16.27 19.24 4.39
N VAL A 153 -15.78 18.74 5.53
CA VAL A 153 -15.27 17.35 5.64
C VAL A 153 -16.38 16.35 5.35
N LEU A 154 -17.54 16.47 5.99
CA LEU A 154 -18.70 15.59 5.74
C LEU A 154 -19.16 15.65 4.27
N LYS A 155 -19.18 16.85 3.68
CA LYS A 155 -19.50 17.02 2.26
C LYS A 155 -18.46 16.37 1.34
N ALA A 156 -17.19 16.38 1.73
CA ALA A 156 -16.12 15.75 0.98
C ALA A 156 -16.21 14.21 1.09
N ILE A 157 -16.43 13.68 2.29
CA ILE A 157 -16.65 12.25 2.54
C ILE A 157 -17.89 11.75 1.75
N GLY A 158 -18.99 12.49 1.78
CA GLY A 158 -20.22 12.12 1.07
C GLY A 158 -20.10 12.08 -0.47
N LYS A 159 -18.98 12.53 -1.03
CA LYS A 159 -18.67 12.42 -2.48
C LYS A 159 -17.83 11.18 -2.81
N LEU A 160 -17.32 10.48 -1.80
CA LEU A 160 -16.58 9.25 -2.02
C LEU A 160 -17.52 8.18 -2.56
N LYS A 161 -17.02 7.39 -3.50
CA LYS A 161 -17.81 6.35 -4.20
C LYS A 161 -17.50 4.94 -3.70
N GLY A 162 -16.35 4.77 -3.05
CA GLY A 162 -15.87 3.51 -2.51
C GLY A 162 -15.84 3.53 -0.99
N ASP A 163 -15.34 2.46 -0.41
CA ASP A 163 -15.29 2.23 1.03
C ASP A 163 -13.86 2.21 1.56
N LEU A 164 -13.69 2.63 2.82
CA LEU A 164 -12.42 2.59 3.53
C LEU A 164 -12.61 1.94 4.90
N ILE A 165 -11.89 0.85 5.12
CA ILE A 165 -11.81 0.19 6.43
C ILE A 165 -10.40 0.41 6.98
N ILE A 166 -10.30 0.99 8.17
CA ILE A 166 -9.04 1.21 8.86
C ILE A 166 -8.96 0.26 10.05
N LYS A 167 -7.96 -0.62 10.05
CA LYS A 167 -7.75 -1.60 11.11
C LYS A 167 -6.41 -1.36 11.80
N TYR A 168 -6.45 -1.06 13.09
CA TYR A 168 -5.26 -0.92 13.91
C TYR A 168 -4.84 -2.24 14.54
N TYR A 169 -3.55 -2.53 14.47
CA TYR A 169 -2.88 -3.55 15.25
C TYR A 169 -1.67 -2.93 15.96
N PRO A 170 -1.46 -3.20 17.26
CA PRO A 170 -0.26 -2.72 17.93
C PRO A 170 1.02 -3.25 17.26
N THR A 171 2.08 -2.45 17.32
CA THR A 171 3.39 -2.80 16.75
C THR A 171 3.83 -4.19 17.16
N ARG A 172 4.26 -5.03 16.21
CA ARG A 172 4.73 -6.41 16.42
C ARG A 172 3.71 -7.39 17.00
N THR A 173 2.41 -7.09 16.90
CA THR A 173 1.36 -8.04 17.32
C THR A 173 0.74 -8.77 16.13
N ALA A 174 0.64 -8.11 14.97
CA ALA A 174 0.10 -8.71 13.75
C ALA A 174 1.20 -9.27 12.85
N SER A 175 1.01 -10.49 12.37
CA SER A 175 1.74 -11.12 11.28
C SER A 175 0.92 -11.04 9.98
N VAL A 176 1.49 -11.48 8.87
CA VAL A 176 0.74 -11.59 7.61
C VAL A 176 -0.43 -12.56 7.76
N ASN A 177 -0.28 -13.67 8.50
CA ASN A 177 -1.39 -14.58 8.81
C ASN A 177 -2.53 -13.88 9.57
N THR A 178 -2.24 -12.91 10.43
CA THR A 178 -3.26 -12.12 11.14
C THR A 178 -4.05 -11.25 10.15
N ILE A 179 -3.37 -10.65 9.18
CA ILE A 179 -4.00 -9.85 8.11
C ILE A 179 -4.83 -10.76 7.20
N THR A 180 -4.28 -11.90 6.79
CA THR A 180 -4.96 -12.93 5.98
C THR A 180 -6.26 -13.39 6.63
N ALA A 181 -6.23 -13.73 7.92
CA ALA A 181 -7.43 -14.13 8.67
C ALA A 181 -8.50 -13.02 8.72
N HIS A 182 -8.08 -11.75 8.84
CA HIS A 182 -9.02 -10.62 8.80
C HIS A 182 -9.60 -10.41 7.39
N LEU A 183 -8.80 -10.57 6.33
CA LEU A 183 -9.28 -10.49 4.94
C LEU A 183 -10.32 -11.58 4.67
N GLN A 184 -10.06 -12.83 5.06
CA GLN A 184 -11.03 -13.94 4.98
C GLN A 184 -12.33 -13.63 5.74
N GLN A 185 -12.22 -13.02 6.93
CA GLN A 185 -13.40 -12.58 7.67
C GLN A 185 -14.19 -11.48 6.94
N CYS A 186 -13.51 -10.54 6.29
CA CYS A 186 -14.15 -9.51 5.46
C CYS A 186 -14.89 -10.15 4.28
N GLU A 187 -14.28 -11.11 3.58
CA GLU A 187 -14.93 -11.83 2.47
C GLU A 187 -16.19 -12.59 2.92
N LEU A 188 -16.15 -13.24 4.08
CA LEU A 188 -17.32 -13.91 4.67
C LEU A 188 -18.47 -12.92 4.97
N GLN A 189 -18.14 -11.64 5.19
CA GLN A 189 -19.13 -10.58 5.38
C GLN A 189 -19.53 -9.90 4.06
N GLY A 190 -19.05 -10.39 2.93
CA GLY A 190 -19.34 -9.82 1.60
C GLY A 190 -18.50 -8.58 1.27
N ILE A 191 -17.47 -8.28 2.04
CA ILE A 191 -16.54 -7.16 1.81
C ILE A 191 -15.36 -7.68 0.99
N LYS A 192 -15.29 -7.30 -0.28
CA LYS A 192 -14.17 -7.59 -1.17
C LYS A 192 -13.29 -6.37 -1.32
N PRO A 193 -12.06 -6.35 -0.77
CA PRO A 193 -11.15 -5.22 -0.98
C PRO A 193 -10.54 -5.24 -2.39
N ASP A 194 -10.44 -4.06 -2.99
CA ASP A 194 -9.71 -3.83 -4.25
C ASP A 194 -8.26 -3.38 -3.99
N LEU A 195 -7.95 -2.97 -2.76
CA LEU A 195 -6.62 -2.52 -2.34
C LEU A 195 -6.38 -2.80 -0.87
N VAL A 196 -5.21 -3.34 -0.57
CA VAL A 196 -4.70 -3.47 0.80
C VAL A 196 -3.52 -2.53 1.00
N ILE A 197 -3.54 -1.79 2.10
CA ILE A 197 -2.43 -0.95 2.56
C ILE A 197 -1.95 -1.47 3.90
N VAL A 198 -0.63 -1.63 4.06
CA VAL A 198 0.00 -2.03 5.33
C VAL A 198 1.00 -0.94 5.74
N ASP A 199 0.68 -0.18 6.77
CA ASP A 199 1.52 0.94 7.25
C ASP A 199 2.15 0.58 8.61
N TYR A 200 3.37 0.02 8.69
CA TYR A 200 4.24 -0.42 7.59
C TYR A 200 4.86 -1.80 7.91
N ALA A 201 5.30 -2.52 6.88
CA ALA A 201 5.70 -3.92 6.98
C ALA A 201 6.88 -4.19 7.94
N ASP A 202 7.88 -3.28 8.06
CA ASP A 202 9.08 -3.49 8.87
C ASP A 202 8.80 -3.64 10.39
N ILE A 203 7.59 -3.30 10.85
CA ILE A 203 7.17 -3.44 12.26
C ILE A 203 6.13 -4.53 12.48
N MET A 204 5.85 -5.35 11.48
CA MET A 204 5.05 -6.55 11.62
C MET A 204 5.78 -7.62 12.43
N LYS A 205 5.03 -8.59 12.89
CA LYS A 205 5.56 -9.82 13.49
C LYS A 205 5.82 -10.83 12.39
N SER A 206 7.03 -11.39 12.31
CA SER A 206 7.31 -12.54 11.44
C SER A 206 6.57 -13.78 11.93
N THR A 207 6.09 -14.58 11.02
CA THR A 207 5.48 -15.89 11.31
C THR A 207 6.53 -16.92 11.69
N GLU A 208 7.74 -16.79 11.15
CA GLU A 208 8.88 -17.64 11.43
C GLU A 208 9.93 -16.96 12.30
N HIS A 209 10.72 -17.75 12.99
CA HIS A 209 11.81 -17.26 13.84
C HIS A 209 13.14 -17.35 13.08
N PHE A 210 13.76 -16.19 12.85
CA PHE A 210 15.09 -16.09 12.27
C PHE A 210 16.07 -15.49 13.29
N ASN A 211 17.33 -15.92 13.25
CA ASN A 211 18.37 -15.39 14.13
C ASN A 211 18.70 -13.91 13.83
N GLU A 212 18.57 -13.50 12.57
CA GLU A 212 18.85 -12.15 12.12
C GLU A 212 17.58 -11.43 11.71
N LYS A 213 17.43 -10.19 12.21
CA LYS A 213 16.26 -9.34 11.96
C LYS A 213 16.02 -9.08 10.46
N ARG A 214 17.10 -8.97 9.66
CA ARG A 214 16.99 -8.77 8.22
C ARG A 214 16.21 -9.92 7.55
N HIS A 215 16.46 -11.17 7.90
CA HIS A 215 15.76 -12.31 7.33
C HIS A 215 14.29 -12.36 7.77
N GLN A 216 13.99 -11.97 9.03
CA GLN A 216 12.61 -11.83 9.48
C GLN A 216 11.85 -10.81 8.62
N ILE A 217 12.49 -9.67 8.31
CA ILE A 217 11.84 -8.63 7.51
C ILE A 217 11.69 -9.07 6.05
N GLY A 218 12.73 -9.66 5.44
CA GLY A 218 12.65 -10.19 4.08
C GLY A 218 11.47 -11.17 3.93
N HIS A 219 11.35 -12.09 4.88
CA HIS A 219 10.26 -13.08 4.91
C HIS A 219 8.86 -12.42 4.98
N ILE A 220 8.69 -11.36 5.79
CA ILE A 220 7.42 -10.61 5.86
C ILE A 220 7.02 -10.07 4.47
N TYR A 221 7.97 -9.56 3.68
CA TYR A 221 7.69 -9.07 2.33
C TYR A 221 7.32 -10.19 1.36
N GLU A 222 7.96 -11.35 1.49
CA GLU A 222 7.60 -12.56 0.71
C GLU A 222 6.19 -13.02 1.07
N GLU A 223 5.85 -13.08 2.36
CA GLU A 223 4.50 -13.42 2.84
C GLU A 223 3.45 -12.40 2.36
N LEU A 224 3.75 -11.08 2.41
CA LEU A 224 2.83 -10.04 1.91
C LEU A 224 2.57 -10.18 0.41
N ARG A 225 3.61 -10.49 -0.37
CA ARG A 225 3.45 -10.72 -1.80
C ARG A 225 2.69 -12.03 -2.07
N GLY A 226 2.93 -13.08 -1.27
CA GLY A 226 2.16 -14.33 -1.31
C GLY A 226 0.68 -14.10 -1.04
N MET A 227 0.36 -13.35 0.02
CA MET A 227 -1.01 -12.94 0.36
C MET A 227 -1.65 -12.12 -0.76
N ALA A 228 -0.93 -11.16 -1.35
CA ALA A 228 -1.42 -10.41 -2.50
C ALA A 228 -1.85 -11.33 -3.64
N GLY A 229 -1.04 -12.38 -3.94
CA GLY A 229 -1.36 -13.39 -4.96
C GLY A 229 -2.53 -14.28 -4.58
N GLU A 230 -2.64 -14.71 -3.30
CA GLU A 230 -3.73 -15.56 -2.83
C GLU A 230 -5.11 -14.88 -2.96
N PHE A 231 -5.18 -13.59 -2.64
CA PHE A 231 -6.42 -12.82 -2.71
C PHE A 231 -6.62 -12.08 -4.05
N GLU A 232 -5.64 -12.14 -4.94
CA GLU A 232 -5.64 -11.38 -6.21
C GLU A 232 -5.86 -9.87 -6.00
N ILE A 233 -5.22 -9.30 -4.97
CA ILE A 233 -5.37 -7.91 -4.57
C ILE A 233 -4.01 -7.20 -4.62
N PRO A 234 -3.91 -5.96 -5.17
CA PRO A 234 -2.72 -5.13 -5.05
C PRO A 234 -2.47 -4.75 -3.58
N VAL A 235 -1.20 -4.81 -3.17
CA VAL A 235 -0.78 -4.44 -1.81
C VAL A 235 0.25 -3.32 -1.87
N TRP A 236 0.01 -2.24 -1.12
CA TRP A 236 1.01 -1.20 -0.87
C TRP A 236 1.49 -1.24 0.57
N THR A 237 2.80 -1.13 0.74
CA THR A 237 3.41 -0.98 2.06
C THR A 237 4.53 0.07 2.04
N ALA A 238 5.11 0.33 3.21
CA ALA A 238 6.28 1.18 3.32
C ALA A 238 7.46 0.45 3.97
N SER A 239 8.65 0.95 3.70
CA SER A 239 9.91 0.54 4.33
C SER A 239 10.68 1.75 4.82
N GLN A 240 11.42 1.57 5.90
CA GLN A 240 12.28 2.62 6.41
C GLN A 240 13.63 2.60 5.71
N ALA A 241 14.10 3.78 5.24
CA ALA A 241 15.44 3.96 4.76
C ALA A 241 16.43 4.21 5.93
N ASN A 242 17.71 3.99 5.69
CA ASN A 242 18.77 4.26 6.66
C ASN A 242 18.82 5.74 7.05
N ARG A 243 19.26 6.04 8.28
CA ARG A 243 19.39 7.43 8.76
C ARG A 243 20.36 8.27 7.92
N SER A 244 21.39 7.63 7.35
CA SER A 244 22.35 8.30 6.45
C SER A 244 21.71 8.89 5.20
N SER A 245 20.52 8.45 4.82
CA SER A 245 19.80 8.95 3.63
C SER A 245 18.97 10.21 3.86
N LEU A 246 18.97 10.80 5.07
CA LEU A 246 18.21 12.03 5.37
C LEU A 246 18.66 13.25 4.56
N GLU A 247 19.95 13.32 4.22
CA GLU A 247 20.54 14.43 3.46
C GLU A 247 20.75 14.09 1.97
N GLU A 248 20.30 12.91 1.55
CA GLU A 248 20.44 12.48 0.16
C GLU A 248 19.35 13.10 -0.72
N ASP A 249 19.73 13.53 -1.92
CA ASP A 249 18.77 13.98 -2.94
C ASP A 249 17.96 12.83 -3.50
N VAL A 250 18.60 11.69 -3.67
CA VAL A 250 18.01 10.45 -4.19
C VAL A 250 18.39 9.29 -3.28
N ILE A 251 17.40 8.53 -2.87
CA ILE A 251 17.59 7.34 -2.04
C ILE A 251 17.54 6.12 -2.95
N GLY A 252 18.70 5.54 -3.20
CA GLY A 252 18.84 4.31 -4.01
C GLY A 252 18.58 3.04 -3.20
N ALA A 253 18.68 1.91 -3.89
CA ALA A 253 18.46 0.59 -3.31
C ALA A 253 19.45 0.25 -2.18
N ASP A 254 20.68 0.78 -2.23
CA ASP A 254 21.73 0.62 -1.21
C ASP A 254 21.40 1.29 0.13
N LYS A 255 20.41 2.18 0.14
CA LYS A 255 19.97 2.93 1.33
C LYS A 255 18.69 2.33 1.97
N VAL A 256 18.16 1.27 1.42
CA VAL A 256 17.03 0.56 2.04
C VAL A 256 17.52 -0.10 3.34
N SER A 257 16.85 0.22 4.45
CA SER A 257 17.26 -0.24 5.78
C SER A 257 17.08 -1.74 5.93
N GLU A 258 18.00 -2.37 6.65
CA GLU A 258 17.96 -3.76 7.12
C GLU A 258 18.19 -4.82 6.02
N ASP A 259 17.43 -4.80 4.90
CA ASP A 259 17.52 -5.87 3.91
C ASP A 259 17.17 -5.40 2.49
N TYR A 260 18.06 -5.67 1.54
CA TYR A 260 17.83 -5.47 0.11
C TYR A 260 16.77 -6.46 -0.46
N SER A 261 16.51 -7.58 0.21
CA SER A 261 15.51 -8.58 -0.23
C SER A 261 14.11 -7.99 -0.40
N LYS A 262 13.76 -6.94 0.37
CA LYS A 262 12.50 -6.20 0.22
C LYS A 262 12.34 -5.63 -1.19
N VAL A 263 13.43 -5.06 -1.74
CA VAL A 263 13.46 -4.54 -3.12
C VAL A 263 13.35 -5.68 -4.11
N MET A 264 14.01 -6.82 -3.82
CA MET A 264 13.96 -7.99 -4.70
C MET A 264 12.56 -8.58 -4.81
N THR A 265 11.85 -8.68 -3.70
CA THR A 265 10.52 -9.31 -3.60
C THR A 265 9.43 -8.43 -4.21
N ALA A 266 9.45 -7.11 -3.98
CA ALA A 266 8.44 -6.19 -4.47
C ALA A 266 8.44 -6.09 -6.01
N ASP A 267 7.29 -5.77 -6.59
CA ASP A 267 7.10 -5.57 -8.02
C ASP A 267 7.39 -4.12 -8.44
N PHE A 268 7.07 -3.16 -7.56
CA PHE A 268 7.39 -1.76 -7.73
C PHE A 268 7.93 -1.16 -6.42
N VAL A 269 9.04 -0.43 -6.50
CA VAL A 269 9.66 0.24 -5.35
C VAL A 269 10.01 1.66 -5.72
N MET A 270 9.50 2.63 -4.97
CA MET A 270 9.93 4.01 -5.09
C MET A 270 10.35 4.59 -3.75
N SER A 271 11.41 5.39 -3.76
CA SER A 271 11.85 6.13 -2.59
C SER A 271 11.34 7.55 -2.60
N MET A 272 11.25 8.13 -1.41
CA MET A 272 10.90 9.54 -1.21
C MET A 272 11.97 10.22 -0.38
N SER A 273 12.53 11.32 -0.89
CA SER A 273 13.53 12.15 -0.20
C SER A 273 13.05 13.58 -0.01
N ARG A 274 13.37 14.16 1.14
CA ARG A 274 13.12 15.56 1.50
C ARG A 274 14.18 16.02 2.47
N LYS A 275 14.99 16.99 2.07
CA LYS A 275 15.91 17.70 2.97
C LYS A 275 15.15 18.67 3.86
N VAL A 276 15.84 19.34 4.77
CA VAL A 276 15.23 20.34 5.66
C VAL A 276 14.58 21.46 4.84
N GLU A 277 15.28 21.93 3.82
CA GLU A 277 14.83 22.98 2.89
C GLU A 277 13.55 22.55 2.14
N ASP A 278 13.53 21.31 1.65
CA ASP A 278 12.38 20.76 0.98
C ASP A 278 11.12 20.72 1.88
N LYS A 279 11.30 20.42 3.18
CA LYS A 279 10.19 20.42 4.14
C LYS A 279 9.57 21.80 4.29
N ILE A 280 10.40 22.86 4.33
CA ILE A 280 9.95 24.25 4.42
C ILE A 280 9.25 24.66 3.13
N ALA A 281 9.82 24.28 1.99
CA ALA A 281 9.29 24.61 0.66
C ALA A 281 8.08 23.73 0.26
N ASN A 282 7.70 22.74 1.05
CA ASN A 282 6.73 21.69 0.71
C ASN A 282 7.07 20.98 -0.61
N THR A 283 8.36 20.74 -0.84
CA THR A 283 8.88 20.00 -1.99
C THR A 283 9.46 18.65 -1.57
N GLY A 284 9.85 17.85 -2.53
CA GLY A 284 10.53 16.58 -2.34
C GLY A 284 10.75 15.89 -3.68
N ARG A 285 11.35 14.71 -3.63
CA ARG A 285 11.64 13.90 -4.81
C ARG A 285 11.13 12.49 -4.60
N PHE A 286 10.59 11.90 -5.65
CA PHE A 286 10.33 10.47 -5.74
C PHE A 286 11.28 9.87 -6.76
N HIS A 287 11.90 8.76 -6.39
CA HIS A 287 12.83 8.03 -7.26
C HIS A 287 12.39 6.57 -7.38
N VAL A 288 12.25 6.09 -8.59
CA VAL A 288 11.87 4.69 -8.86
C VAL A 288 13.11 3.82 -8.73
N ILE A 289 13.17 3.03 -7.66
CA ILE A 289 14.27 2.11 -7.38
C ILE A 289 14.15 0.82 -8.22
N LYS A 290 12.92 0.33 -8.36
CA LYS A 290 12.62 -0.90 -9.09
C LYS A 290 11.24 -0.81 -9.75
N ASN A 291 11.17 -1.27 -10.97
CA ASN A 291 9.93 -1.37 -11.72
C ASN A 291 9.94 -2.65 -12.58
N ARG A 292 9.04 -3.60 -12.29
CA ARG A 292 8.88 -4.83 -13.08
C ARG A 292 8.18 -4.60 -14.40
N PHE A 293 7.47 -3.49 -14.53
CA PHE A 293 6.55 -3.21 -15.63
C PHE A 293 7.15 -2.29 -16.69
N GLY A 294 8.31 -1.70 -16.42
CA GLY A 294 8.95 -0.75 -17.31
C GLY A 294 10.29 -0.25 -16.78
N PRO A 295 10.72 0.95 -17.20
CA PRO A 295 12.00 1.51 -16.77
C PRO A 295 12.00 1.89 -15.28
N ASP A 296 13.18 1.81 -14.67
CA ASP A 296 13.48 2.30 -13.32
C ASP A 296 14.60 3.37 -13.36
N GLY A 297 15.09 3.79 -12.19
CA GLY A 297 16.15 4.79 -12.07
C GLY A 297 15.68 6.24 -12.34
N ILE A 298 14.39 6.49 -12.51
CA ILE A 298 13.83 7.80 -12.83
C ILE A 298 13.47 8.57 -11.56
N THR A 299 13.82 9.86 -11.53
CA THR A 299 13.53 10.77 -10.41
C THR A 299 12.53 11.84 -10.82
N PHE A 300 11.51 12.05 -10.00
CA PHE A 300 10.45 13.02 -10.20
C PHE A 300 10.47 14.08 -9.11
N PRO A 301 10.39 15.39 -9.48
CA PRO A 301 10.10 16.44 -8.51
C PRO A 301 8.67 16.33 -8.00
N ALA A 302 8.45 16.67 -6.73
CA ALA A 302 7.15 16.56 -6.10
C ALA A 302 6.85 17.74 -5.16
N THR A 303 5.57 18.09 -5.09
CA THR A 303 5.03 18.88 -3.98
C THR A 303 4.55 17.93 -2.90
N ILE A 304 4.99 18.16 -1.66
CA ILE A 304 4.66 17.31 -0.51
C ILE A 304 4.28 18.21 0.66
N ASN A 305 3.01 18.42 0.88
CA ASN A 305 2.47 19.19 2.00
C ASN A 305 1.81 18.25 3.00
N THR A 306 2.49 17.91 4.09
CA THR A 306 1.98 17.02 5.13
C THR A 306 0.91 17.65 6.02
N ASN A 307 0.73 18.98 6.00
CA ASN A 307 -0.33 19.63 6.77
C ASN A 307 -1.72 19.41 6.15
N THR A 308 -1.77 19.29 4.82
CA THR A 308 -3.01 19.06 4.05
C THR A 308 -3.05 17.68 3.39
N GLY A 309 -2.02 16.85 3.58
CA GLY A 309 -1.88 15.57 2.91
C GLY A 309 -1.76 15.68 1.38
N TYR A 310 -1.46 16.88 0.85
CA TYR A 310 -1.33 17.10 -0.58
C TYR A 310 0.03 16.60 -1.07
N ILE A 311 0.00 15.57 -1.90
CA ILE A 311 1.19 15.00 -2.57
C ILE A 311 0.91 14.96 -4.07
N MET A 312 1.79 15.60 -4.85
CA MET A 312 1.72 15.58 -6.31
C MET A 312 3.12 15.36 -6.88
N ILE A 313 3.24 14.39 -7.76
CA ILE A 313 4.47 14.02 -8.48
C ILE A 313 4.35 14.61 -9.89
N TYR A 314 5.42 15.21 -10.38
CA TYR A 314 5.45 15.87 -11.68
C TYR A 314 6.56 15.28 -12.54
N GLU A 315 6.34 15.27 -13.84
CA GLU A 315 7.44 15.11 -14.78
C GLU A 315 8.33 16.36 -14.76
N SER A 316 9.64 16.15 -14.84
CA SER A 316 10.63 17.24 -14.81
C SER A 316 10.45 18.26 -15.95
N THR A 317 9.86 17.82 -17.06
CA THR A 317 9.63 18.62 -18.27
C THR A 317 8.39 19.52 -18.20
N THR A 318 7.42 19.19 -17.34
CA THR A 318 6.17 19.95 -17.19
C THR A 318 6.39 21.31 -16.50
N VAL A 319 5.45 22.23 -16.65
CA VAL A 319 5.49 23.55 -15.99
C VAL A 319 5.56 23.36 -14.46
N GLY A 320 4.70 22.51 -13.89
CA GLY A 320 4.71 22.23 -12.46
C GLY A 320 6.01 21.56 -11.98
N GLY A 321 6.57 20.65 -12.79
CA GLY A 321 7.88 20.03 -12.51
C GLY A 321 9.02 21.05 -12.51
N LYS A 322 9.07 21.94 -13.48
CA LYS A 322 10.07 23.02 -13.54
C LYS A 322 9.94 24.01 -12.38
N GLU A 323 8.72 24.34 -11.98
CA GLU A 323 8.50 25.23 -10.82
C GLU A 323 8.99 24.56 -9.51
N VAL A 324 8.68 23.30 -9.29
CA VAL A 324 9.15 22.54 -8.11
C VAL A 324 10.66 22.42 -8.13
N GLN A 325 11.25 22.10 -9.28
CA GLN A 325 12.70 22.02 -9.45
C GLN A 325 13.37 23.40 -9.18
N GLY A 326 12.75 24.48 -9.66
CA GLY A 326 13.21 25.84 -9.37
C GLY A 326 13.17 26.18 -7.89
N LYS A 327 12.12 25.79 -7.17
CA LYS A 327 12.06 25.95 -5.70
C LYS A 327 13.14 25.18 -4.98
N MET A 328 13.42 23.94 -5.41
CA MET A 328 14.49 23.12 -4.87
C MET A 328 15.88 23.74 -5.11
N ASN A 329 16.14 24.23 -6.32
CA ASN A 329 17.41 24.81 -6.69
C ASN A 329 17.68 26.18 -6.01
N ASN A 330 16.62 26.92 -5.69
CA ASN A 330 16.66 28.23 -5.02
C ASN A 330 16.19 28.14 -3.57
N ALA A 331 16.45 27.02 -2.91
CA ALA A 331 15.92 26.71 -1.59
C ALA A 331 16.25 27.77 -0.54
N ASP A 332 17.48 28.30 -0.51
CA ASP A 332 17.90 29.34 0.45
C ASP A 332 17.09 30.64 0.29
N GLU A 333 16.87 31.08 -0.94
CA GLU A 333 16.06 32.27 -1.21
C GLU A 333 14.58 32.06 -0.88
N TYR A 334 14.07 30.87 -1.21
CA TYR A 334 12.71 30.47 -0.89
C TYR A 334 12.46 30.38 0.62
N ILE A 335 13.38 29.82 1.38
CA ILE A 335 13.35 29.76 2.84
C ILE A 335 13.28 31.15 3.43
N ARG A 336 14.17 32.05 3.01
CA ARG A 336 14.17 33.44 3.49
C ARG A 336 12.85 34.13 3.22
N LYS A 337 12.28 34.01 2.02
CA LYS A 337 10.98 34.56 1.65
C LYS A 337 9.83 33.97 2.47
N THR A 338 9.83 32.64 2.66
CA THR A 338 8.78 31.94 3.42
C THR A 338 8.80 32.29 4.90
N LEU A 339 10.01 32.40 5.50
CA LEU A 339 10.18 32.81 6.89
C LEU A 339 9.78 34.27 7.08
N ALA A 340 10.12 35.16 6.16
CA ALA A 340 9.72 36.55 6.19
C ALA A 340 8.19 36.71 6.08
N GLN A 341 7.54 35.90 5.23
CA GLN A 341 6.08 35.89 5.12
C GLN A 341 5.41 35.39 6.40
N LYS A 342 5.87 34.23 6.93
CA LYS A 342 5.34 33.70 8.20
C LYS A 342 5.50 34.67 9.36
N LYS A 343 6.61 35.42 9.40
CA LYS A 343 6.82 36.46 10.40
C LYS A 343 5.80 37.59 10.24
N LYS A 344 5.54 38.05 9.01
CA LYS A 344 4.52 39.07 8.73
C LYS A 344 3.11 38.59 9.12
N ASP A 345 2.77 37.35 8.79
CA ASP A 345 1.49 36.73 9.12
C ASP A 345 1.33 36.65 10.66
N PHE A 346 2.37 36.21 11.37
CA PHE A 346 2.40 36.20 12.84
C PHE A 346 2.27 37.59 13.46
N ASP A 347 3.01 38.57 12.93
CA ASP A 347 2.94 39.96 13.41
C ASP A 347 1.57 40.63 13.08
N SER A 348 0.84 40.12 12.07
CA SER A 348 -0.51 40.60 11.69
C SER A 348 -1.65 39.91 12.48
N GLU A 349 -1.42 38.68 13.01
CA GLU A 349 -2.35 37.95 13.87
C GLU A 349 -2.11 38.24 15.37
N GLY A 350 -1.09 39.02 15.68
CA GLY A 350 -0.68 39.35 17.02
C GLY A 350 -1.51 40.44 17.67
N PHE A 351 -2.33 40.02 18.63
CA PHE A 351 -2.98 40.83 19.70
C PHE A 351 -4.08 41.78 19.24
N GLU A 352 -5.29 41.27 19.04
CA GLU A 352 -6.49 41.86 19.58
C GLU A 352 -7.00 41.08 20.80
#